data_4e869286fbfae8fc208cc4d50a9c0b52
#
_entry.id   4e869286fbfae8fc208cc4d50a9c0b52
#
_cell.length_a   1.000
_cell.length_b   1.000
_cell.length_c   1.000
_cell.angle_alpha   90.00
_cell.angle_beta   90.00
_cell.angle_gamma   90.00
#
_symmetry.space_group_name_H-M   'P 1'
#
loop_
_entity.id
_entity.type
_entity.pdbx_description
1 polymer ?
#
loop_
_entity_poly.entity_id
_entity_poly.type
_entity_poly.pdbx_seq_one_letter_code
_entity_poly.pdbx_strand_id
1 'polypeptide(L)'
;MLKSVIIDSSAITRGLLQTILMNNGWEVVGHTNSNDKALLLIQKFQPHFVCIDLEELNADNSILDTIKSDWPKTLIFATSSAIDGATAQNIVARGVHGFFLKPFNQATVANTIKNAVIRMVKSQQARTSGG
;
A
#
# COMPACT_ATOMS: atom_id res chain seq x y z
N MET A 1 11.92 3.27 11.28
CA MET A 1 11.47 2.04 10.59
C MET A 1 10.08 2.29 10.00
N LEU A 2 9.90 1.93 8.73
CA LEU A 2 8.60 2.08 8.08
C LEU A 2 7.60 1.06 8.61
N LYS A 3 6.39 1.53 8.89
CA LYS A 3 5.28 0.70 9.39
C LYS A 3 4.28 0.47 8.27
N SER A 4 3.70 -0.72 8.23
CA SER A 4 2.77 -1.11 7.17
C SER A 4 1.56 -1.89 7.70
N VAL A 5 0.48 -1.86 6.91
CA VAL A 5 -0.71 -2.68 7.11
C VAL A 5 -0.96 -3.45 5.81
N ILE A 6 -1.34 -4.72 5.93
CA ILE A 6 -1.64 -5.58 4.78
C ILE A 6 -3.12 -5.98 4.82
N ILE A 7 -3.80 -5.83 3.68
CA ILE A 7 -5.22 -6.18 3.53
C ILE A 7 -5.34 -7.15 2.36
N ASP A 8 -5.70 -8.40 2.67
CA ASP A 8 -5.89 -9.46 1.67
C ASP A 8 -6.74 -10.57 2.28
N SER A 9 -7.69 -11.09 1.52
CA SER A 9 -8.54 -12.19 1.99
C SER A 9 -7.76 -13.49 2.23
N SER A 10 -6.62 -13.67 1.56
CA SER A 10 -5.79 -14.87 1.66
C SER A 10 -4.77 -14.75 2.79
N ALA A 11 -4.90 -15.61 3.81
CA ALA A 11 -3.93 -15.67 4.90
C ALA A 11 -2.53 -16.05 4.41
N ILE A 12 -2.43 -16.90 3.39
CA ILE A 12 -1.15 -17.30 2.79
C ILE A 12 -0.47 -16.09 2.15
N THR A 13 -1.20 -15.32 1.38
CA THR A 13 -0.69 -14.10 0.74
C THR A 13 -0.23 -13.08 1.77
N ARG A 14 -1.02 -12.86 2.84
CA ARG A 14 -0.63 -11.96 3.92
C ARG A 14 0.69 -12.39 4.56
N GLY A 15 0.85 -13.68 4.83
CA GLY A 15 2.07 -14.22 5.42
C GLY A 15 3.30 -14.06 4.53
N LEU A 16 3.15 -14.32 3.23
CA LEU A 16 4.25 -14.16 2.27
C LEU A 16 4.69 -12.69 2.18
N LEU A 17 3.74 -11.78 2.04
CA LEU A 17 4.06 -10.35 1.94
C LEU A 17 4.67 -9.84 3.24
N GLN A 18 4.14 -10.26 4.38
CA GLN A 18 4.71 -9.92 5.69
C GLN A 18 6.18 -10.32 5.77
N THR A 19 6.52 -11.53 5.34
CA THR A 19 7.90 -12.01 5.33
C THR A 19 8.79 -11.11 4.46
N ILE A 20 8.33 -10.77 3.27
CA ILE A 20 9.09 -9.90 2.35
C ILE A 20 9.34 -8.53 2.99
N LEU A 21 8.32 -7.93 3.58
CA LEU A 21 8.46 -6.61 4.20
C LEU A 21 9.41 -6.65 5.40
N MET A 22 9.27 -7.67 6.26
CA MET A 22 10.13 -7.83 7.41
C MET A 22 11.59 -8.08 7.02
N ASN A 23 11.83 -8.83 5.95
CA ASN A 23 13.18 -9.06 5.42
C ASN A 23 13.85 -7.76 4.95
N ASN A 24 13.08 -6.74 4.64
CA ASN A 24 13.60 -5.42 4.26
C ASN A 24 13.72 -4.46 5.46
N GLY A 25 13.50 -4.94 6.67
CA GLY A 25 13.58 -4.13 7.89
C GLY A 25 12.36 -3.28 8.14
N TRP A 26 11.25 -3.54 7.46
CA TRP A 26 9.99 -2.81 7.65
C TRP A 26 9.08 -3.58 8.61
N GLU A 27 8.28 -2.84 9.38
CA GLU A 27 7.38 -3.41 10.37
C GLU A 27 5.98 -3.58 9.79
N VAL A 28 5.37 -4.75 10.00
CA VAL A 28 3.96 -4.97 9.70
C VAL A 28 3.20 -4.83 11.02
N VAL A 29 2.56 -3.69 11.22
CA VAL A 29 1.84 -3.38 12.46
C VAL A 29 0.49 -4.07 12.54
N GLY A 30 -0.04 -4.54 11.40
CA GLY A 30 -1.27 -5.31 11.35
C GLY A 30 -1.54 -5.85 9.97
N HIS A 31 -2.33 -6.90 9.93
CA HIS A 31 -2.85 -7.45 8.67
C HIS A 31 -4.27 -7.96 8.90
N THR A 32 -5.09 -7.93 7.86
CA THR A 32 -6.49 -8.27 7.98
C THR A 32 -7.05 -8.73 6.65
N ASN A 33 -8.22 -9.39 6.72
CA ASN A 33 -8.96 -9.85 5.56
C ASN A 33 -10.13 -8.92 5.18
N SER A 34 -10.30 -7.80 5.87
CA SER A 34 -11.45 -6.92 5.60
C SER A 34 -11.09 -5.45 5.66
N ASN A 35 -11.80 -4.64 4.86
CA ASN A 35 -11.60 -3.21 4.80
C ASN A 35 -11.98 -2.51 6.11
N ASP A 36 -13.03 -2.96 6.80
CA ASP A 36 -13.46 -2.36 8.06
C ASP A 36 -12.36 -2.46 9.12
N LYS A 37 -11.78 -3.65 9.27
CA LYS A 37 -10.68 -3.86 10.21
C LYS A 37 -9.44 -3.10 9.79
N ALA A 38 -9.22 -2.97 8.48
CA ALA A 38 -8.09 -2.22 7.95
C ALA A 38 -8.13 -0.75 8.36
N LEU A 39 -9.29 -0.11 8.26
CA LEU A 39 -9.44 1.29 8.66
C LEU A 39 -9.16 1.49 10.15
N LEU A 40 -9.57 0.55 10.99
CA LEU A 40 -9.27 0.59 12.42
C LEU A 40 -7.77 0.48 12.68
N LEU A 41 -7.07 -0.40 11.96
CA LEU A 41 -5.62 -0.57 12.07
C LEU A 41 -4.89 0.70 11.61
N ILE A 42 -5.32 1.29 10.52
CA ILE A 42 -4.72 2.51 9.97
C ILE A 42 -4.90 3.66 10.96
N GLN A 43 -6.08 3.81 11.52
CA GLN A 43 -6.36 4.85 12.52
C GLN A 43 -5.48 4.67 13.77
N LYS A 44 -5.35 3.44 14.24
CA LYS A 44 -4.59 3.14 15.46
C LYS A 44 -3.09 3.34 15.29
N PHE A 45 -2.53 2.82 14.19
CA PHE A 45 -1.08 2.76 14.00
C PHE A 45 -0.52 3.81 13.07
N GLN A 46 -1.35 4.44 12.24
CA GLN A 46 -0.96 5.42 11.24
C GLN A 46 0.28 4.98 10.45
N PRO A 47 0.17 3.87 9.68
CA PRO A 47 1.31 3.30 8.98
C PRO A 47 1.81 4.23 7.88
N HIS A 48 3.05 4.02 7.47
CA HIS A 48 3.64 4.77 6.35
C HIS A 48 3.08 4.30 5.01
N PHE A 49 2.76 3.00 4.91
CA PHE A 49 2.14 2.47 3.69
C PHE A 49 1.19 1.32 4.00
N VAL A 50 0.31 1.08 3.03
CA VAL A 50 -0.71 0.03 3.07
C VAL A 50 -0.61 -0.78 1.79
N CYS A 51 -0.65 -2.11 1.91
CA CYS A 51 -0.73 -3.03 0.78
C CYS A 51 -2.13 -3.63 0.77
N ILE A 52 -2.90 -3.39 -0.28
CA ILE A 52 -4.29 -3.83 -0.37
C ILE A 52 -4.52 -4.64 -1.65
N ASP A 53 -5.14 -5.82 -1.49
CA ASP A 53 -5.51 -6.63 -2.65
C ASP A 53 -6.53 -5.89 -3.51
N LEU A 54 -6.36 -5.97 -4.84
CA LEU A 54 -7.19 -5.25 -5.79
C LEU A 54 -8.68 -5.64 -5.67
N GLU A 55 -8.97 -6.89 -5.35
CA GLU A 55 -10.35 -7.35 -5.14
C GLU A 55 -11.00 -6.62 -3.96
N GLU A 56 -10.27 -6.45 -2.86
CA GLU A 56 -10.76 -5.72 -1.69
C GLU A 56 -10.95 -4.24 -2.01
N LEU A 57 -10.04 -3.67 -2.78
CA LEU A 57 -10.12 -2.28 -3.21
C LEU A 57 -11.33 -2.04 -4.12
N ASN A 58 -11.63 -2.98 -5.02
CA ASN A 58 -12.78 -2.90 -5.92
C ASN A 58 -14.10 -3.23 -5.23
N ALA A 59 -14.08 -4.06 -4.18
CA ALA A 59 -15.29 -4.42 -3.42
C ALA A 59 -15.87 -3.21 -2.68
N ASP A 60 -14.99 -2.30 -2.24
CA ASP A 60 -15.40 -1.08 -1.57
C ASP A 60 -14.48 0.08 -1.99
N ASN A 61 -14.94 0.83 -2.99
CA ASN A 61 -14.20 1.96 -3.52
C ASN A 61 -13.95 3.06 -2.49
N SER A 62 -14.73 3.10 -1.42
CA SER A 62 -14.64 4.16 -0.41
C SER A 62 -13.38 4.05 0.45
N ILE A 63 -12.77 2.86 0.56
CA ILE A 63 -11.57 2.70 1.39
C ILE A 63 -10.42 3.55 0.85
N LEU A 64 -10.22 3.56 -0.46
CA LEU A 64 -9.15 4.34 -1.08
C LEU A 64 -9.38 5.84 -0.84
N ASP A 65 -10.61 6.30 -1.05
CA ASP A 65 -10.97 7.69 -0.84
C ASP A 65 -10.80 8.11 0.63
N THR A 66 -11.18 7.24 1.56
CA THR A 66 -11.03 7.49 2.99
C THR A 66 -9.57 7.61 3.39
N ILE A 67 -8.71 6.68 2.93
CA ILE A 67 -7.28 6.72 3.25
C ILE A 67 -6.66 8.01 2.71
N LYS A 68 -6.99 8.37 1.48
CA LYS A 68 -6.43 9.58 0.86
C LYS A 68 -6.90 10.86 1.54
N SER A 69 -8.15 10.89 2.00
CA SER A 69 -8.73 12.04 2.68
C SER A 69 -8.17 12.20 4.10
N ASP A 70 -8.16 11.11 4.86
CA ASP A 70 -7.84 11.16 6.29
C ASP A 70 -6.35 10.99 6.58
N TRP A 71 -5.63 10.27 5.71
CA TRP A 71 -4.19 10.01 5.87
C TRP A 71 -3.46 10.26 4.55
N PRO A 72 -3.39 11.54 4.08
CA PRO A 72 -2.88 11.85 2.73
C PRO A 72 -1.40 11.50 2.51
N LYS A 73 -0.65 11.30 3.58
CA LYS A 73 0.77 10.91 3.47
C LYS A 73 0.99 9.40 3.45
N THR A 74 -0.06 8.60 3.70
CA THR A 74 0.04 7.16 3.65
C THR A 74 0.11 6.69 2.21
N LEU A 75 1.16 5.94 1.88
CA LEU A 75 1.30 5.35 0.55
C LEU A 75 0.41 4.13 0.41
N ILE A 76 -0.12 3.90 -0.78
CA ILE A 76 -1.04 2.79 -1.06
C ILE A 76 -0.48 1.97 -2.21
N PHE A 77 -0.30 0.68 -1.99
CA PHE A 77 0.13 -0.28 -3.01
C PHE A 77 -0.96 -1.32 -3.21
N ALA A 78 -1.32 -1.58 -4.46
CA ALA A 78 -2.30 -2.61 -4.79
C ALA A 78 -1.59 -3.92 -5.15
N THR A 79 -2.16 -5.04 -4.74
CA THR A 79 -1.65 -6.38 -5.08
C THR A 79 -2.67 -7.11 -5.93
N SER A 80 -2.21 -7.88 -6.94
CA SER A 80 -3.11 -8.62 -7.83
C SER A 80 -2.36 -9.74 -8.52
N SER A 81 -3.10 -10.78 -8.94
CA SER A 81 -2.55 -11.86 -9.78
C SER A 81 -2.39 -11.42 -11.22
N ALA A 82 -3.20 -10.46 -11.67
CA ALA A 82 -3.15 -9.93 -13.02
C ALA A 82 -3.73 -8.52 -13.02
N ILE A 83 -3.14 -7.63 -13.81
CA ILE A 83 -3.64 -6.28 -13.96
C ILE A 83 -3.41 -5.84 -15.41
N ASP A 84 -4.46 -5.37 -16.08
CA ASP A 84 -4.35 -4.80 -17.41
C ASP A 84 -4.01 -3.31 -17.35
N GLY A 85 -3.59 -2.74 -18.50
CA GLY A 85 -3.17 -1.35 -18.57
C GLY A 85 -4.27 -0.36 -18.19
N ALA A 86 -5.51 -0.63 -18.58
CA ALA A 86 -6.63 0.24 -18.27
C ALA A 86 -6.92 0.27 -16.76
N THR A 87 -6.92 -0.89 -16.11
CA THR A 87 -7.11 -0.98 -14.66
C THR A 87 -5.96 -0.30 -13.92
N ALA A 88 -4.72 -0.53 -14.37
CA ALA A 88 -3.55 0.11 -13.78
C ALA A 88 -3.65 1.63 -13.84
N GLN A 89 -3.99 2.19 -15.00
CA GLN A 89 -4.16 3.64 -15.16
C GLN A 89 -5.26 4.20 -14.27
N ASN A 90 -6.38 3.47 -14.17
CA ASN A 90 -7.52 3.88 -13.34
C ASN A 90 -7.13 3.99 -11.87
N ILE A 91 -6.49 2.96 -11.30
CA ILE A 91 -6.17 2.98 -9.87
C ILE A 91 -5.03 3.93 -9.54
N VAL A 92 -4.08 4.16 -10.46
CA VAL A 92 -3.07 5.22 -10.29
C VAL A 92 -3.75 6.59 -10.28
N ALA A 93 -4.68 6.84 -11.20
CA ALA A 93 -5.44 8.09 -11.23
C ALA A 93 -6.22 8.32 -9.94
N ARG A 94 -6.66 7.24 -9.27
CA ARG A 94 -7.35 7.31 -8.00
C ARG A 94 -6.41 7.44 -6.80
N GLY A 95 -5.09 7.37 -7.01
CA GLY A 95 -4.11 7.65 -5.99
C GLY A 95 -3.33 6.46 -5.43
N VAL A 96 -3.38 5.31 -6.09
CA VAL A 96 -2.49 4.18 -5.76
C VAL A 96 -1.08 4.51 -6.23
N HIS A 97 -0.07 4.21 -5.43
CA HIS A 97 1.32 4.61 -5.66
C HIS A 97 2.15 3.54 -6.36
N GLY A 98 1.66 2.31 -6.44
CA GLY A 98 2.34 1.23 -7.12
C GLY A 98 1.60 -0.09 -7.00
N PHE A 99 2.14 -1.12 -7.65
CA PHE A 99 1.51 -2.44 -7.74
C PHE A 99 2.51 -3.54 -7.44
N PHE A 100 2.03 -4.62 -6.82
CA PHE A 100 2.79 -5.85 -6.68
C PHE A 100 2.01 -6.97 -7.35
N LEU A 101 2.62 -7.65 -8.33
CA LEU A 101 1.98 -8.80 -8.97
C LEU A 101 2.29 -10.08 -8.20
N LYS A 102 1.29 -10.94 -8.08
CA LYS A 102 1.44 -12.27 -7.50
C LYS A 102 1.83 -13.28 -8.61
N PRO A 103 2.75 -14.21 -8.38
CA PRO A 103 3.51 -14.40 -7.13
C PRO A 103 4.53 -13.28 -6.91
N PHE A 104 4.71 -12.90 -5.65
CA PHE A 104 5.56 -11.74 -5.33
C PHE A 104 7.04 -12.02 -5.63
N ASN A 105 7.69 -11.02 -6.24
CA ASN A 105 9.15 -10.96 -6.37
C ASN A 105 9.68 -10.00 -5.30
N GLN A 106 10.55 -10.49 -4.41
CA GLN A 106 11.04 -9.70 -3.29
C GLN A 106 11.73 -8.41 -3.73
N ALA A 107 12.57 -8.48 -4.75
CA ALA A 107 13.30 -7.30 -5.23
C ALA A 107 12.33 -6.26 -5.84
N THR A 108 11.34 -6.72 -6.60
CA THR A 108 10.35 -5.82 -7.21
C THR A 108 9.50 -5.13 -6.15
N VAL A 109 9.03 -5.87 -5.14
CA VAL A 109 8.25 -5.29 -4.02
C VAL A 109 9.10 -4.24 -3.30
N ALA A 110 10.32 -4.60 -2.91
CA ALA A 110 11.21 -3.70 -2.19
C ALA A 110 11.51 -2.43 -2.99
N ASN A 111 11.85 -2.57 -4.27
CA ASN A 111 12.18 -1.42 -5.11
C ASN A 111 10.98 -0.51 -5.35
N THR A 112 9.80 -1.07 -5.55
CA THR A 112 8.58 -0.29 -5.74
C THR A 112 8.29 0.57 -4.51
N ILE A 113 8.41 -0.01 -3.31
CA ILE A 113 8.18 0.72 -2.06
C ILE A 113 9.25 1.79 -1.87
N LYS A 114 10.53 1.45 -2.01
CA LYS A 114 11.64 2.40 -1.84
C LYS A 114 11.52 3.59 -2.78
N ASN A 115 11.20 3.33 -4.05
CA ASN A 115 11.04 4.39 -5.03
C ASN A 115 9.86 5.32 -4.70
N ALA A 116 8.75 4.76 -4.24
CA ALA A 116 7.60 5.56 -3.84
C ALA A 116 7.91 6.43 -2.61
N VAL A 117 8.63 5.88 -1.63
CA VAL A 117 9.07 6.64 -0.45
C VAL A 117 9.99 7.78 -0.85
N ILE A 118 10.95 7.52 -1.74
CA ILE A 118 11.86 8.56 -2.24
C ILE A 118 11.09 9.68 -2.93
N ARG A 119 10.13 9.34 -3.79
CA ARG A 119 9.28 10.35 -4.47
C ARG A 119 8.49 11.18 -3.47
N MET A 120 7.94 10.55 -2.43
CA MET A 120 7.19 11.24 -1.37
C MET A 120 8.09 12.24 -0.64
N VAL A 121 9.30 11.83 -0.24
CA VAL A 121 10.27 12.68 0.45
C VAL A 121 10.68 13.86 -0.43
N LYS A 122 11.01 13.63 -1.69
CA LYS A 122 11.37 14.68 -2.65
C LYS A 122 10.24 15.68 -2.85
N SER A 123 8.99 15.19 -2.94
CA SER A 123 7.82 16.04 -3.08
C SER A 123 7.65 16.96 -1.86
N GLN A 124 7.84 16.42 -0.65
CA GLN A 124 7.77 17.21 0.58
C GLN A 124 8.89 18.26 0.64
N GLN A 125 10.11 17.87 0.27
CA GLN A 125 11.24 18.79 0.22
C GLN A 125 11.01 19.92 -0.79
N ALA A 126 10.48 19.61 -1.97
CA ALA A 126 10.17 20.59 -2.99
C ALA A 126 9.13 21.60 -2.49
N ARG A 127 8.08 21.13 -1.78
CA ARG A 127 7.07 22.02 -1.19
C ARG A 127 7.69 22.94 -0.14
N THR A 128 8.57 22.40 0.71
CA THR A 128 9.25 23.18 1.73
C THR A 128 10.20 24.21 1.13
N SER A 129 10.96 23.82 0.10
CA SER A 129 11.94 24.68 -0.55
C SER A 129 11.29 25.73 -1.45
N GLY A 130 10.17 25.39 -2.08
CA GLY A 130 9.48 26.27 -3.01
C GLY A 130 8.48 27.21 -2.36
N GLY A 131 8.25 26.99 -1.08
CA GLY A 131 7.29 27.77 -0.30
C GLY A 131 7.83 29.06 0.14
#